data_ae390a399ec3232f370ab16cb46cdc77
#
_entry.id   ae390a399ec3232f370ab16cb46cdc77
#
_cell.length_a   1.000
_cell.length_b   1.000
_cell.length_c   1.000
_cell.angle_alpha   90.00
_cell.angle_beta   90.00
_cell.angle_gamma   90.00
#
_symmetry.space_group_name_H-M   'P 1'
#
loop_
_entity.id
_entity.type
_entity.pdbx_description
1 polymer ?
#
loop_
_entity_poly.entity_id
_entity_poly.type
_entity_poly.pdbx_seq_one_letter_code
_entity_poly.pdbx_strand_id
1 'polypeptide(L)'
;DRRRKLPVTTIFYSLYSKETEEKIAELKKQGKRIDPSEITGMSKEEILSYFYDIDHVEKLKKGWKVAFEPARVKGVKFPFDLVDADTNKVVWEKDKKLTVRSAQKLVDKGLKSFLVDDNYLYGKFLAKALVIAKTGEVIADAGAELNEELLTAINEAKIKELDLLYIDNVNVGPYIRNTLEADRNTNREEALGDIFKVMRPGEPVTLEASEAIFKMLFFDEERYDLSSVGRV
;
A
#
# COMPACT_ATOMS: atom_id res chain seq x y z
N ASP A 1 -16.58 14.27 15.88
CA ASP A 1 -17.99 14.25 16.26
C ASP A 1 -18.39 12.85 16.74
N ARG A 2 -19.18 12.79 17.83
CA ARG A 2 -19.68 11.51 18.36
C ARG A 2 -20.66 10.81 17.42
N ARG A 3 -21.32 11.54 16.54
CA ARG A 3 -22.40 11.05 15.67
C ARG A 3 -21.94 10.68 14.25
N ARG A 4 -20.88 11.31 13.77
CA ARG A 4 -20.36 11.05 12.41
C ARG A 4 -18.89 10.65 12.51
N LYS A 5 -18.60 9.48 11.99
CA LYS A 5 -17.25 8.92 11.94
C LYS A 5 -16.80 8.86 10.50
N LEU A 6 -15.59 9.32 10.23
CA LEU A 6 -14.92 9.16 8.96
C LEU A 6 -13.82 8.12 9.09
N PRO A 7 -13.53 7.35 8.03
CA PRO A 7 -12.32 6.54 7.97
C PRO A 7 -11.08 7.41 8.15
N VAL A 8 -10.05 6.91 8.79
CA VAL A 8 -8.78 7.66 8.92
C VAL A 8 -8.13 7.93 7.56
N THR A 9 -8.40 7.09 6.59
CA THR A 9 -7.92 7.21 5.20
C THR A 9 -8.42 8.47 4.49
N THR A 10 -9.58 9.00 4.90
CA THR A 10 -10.09 10.30 4.43
C THR A 10 -9.10 11.43 4.73
N ILE A 11 -8.41 11.37 5.88
CA ILE A 11 -7.35 12.35 6.22
C ILE A 11 -6.17 12.20 5.25
N PHE A 12 -5.74 10.96 4.96
CA PHE A 12 -4.62 10.73 4.05
C PHE A 12 -4.91 11.20 2.63
N TYR A 13 -6.11 10.94 2.10
CA TYR A 13 -6.53 11.50 0.81
C TYR A 13 -6.51 13.04 0.79
N SER A 14 -6.74 13.68 1.93
CA SER A 14 -6.74 15.15 2.07
C SER A 14 -5.34 15.76 2.12
N LEU A 15 -4.30 14.95 2.43
CA LEU A 15 -2.91 15.38 2.39
C LEU A 15 -2.42 15.53 0.94
N TYR A 16 -1.35 16.29 0.76
CA TYR A 16 -0.73 16.41 -0.56
C TYR A 16 -0.07 15.09 -0.98
N SER A 17 -0.17 14.77 -2.27
CA SER A 17 0.62 13.70 -2.87
C SER A 17 2.11 14.09 -2.86
N LYS A 18 2.97 13.09 -2.91
CA LYS A 18 4.43 13.30 -3.01
C LYS A 18 4.81 14.18 -4.21
N GLU A 19 4.15 13.97 -5.35
CA GLU A 19 4.34 14.78 -6.55
C GLU A 19 3.99 16.25 -6.31
N THR A 20 2.86 16.52 -5.63
CA THR A 20 2.44 17.87 -5.27
C THR A 20 3.43 18.52 -4.30
N GLU A 21 3.92 17.79 -3.30
CA GLU A 21 4.92 18.31 -2.35
C GLU A 21 6.24 18.66 -3.04
N GLU A 22 6.71 17.81 -3.95
CA GLU A 22 7.92 18.06 -4.74
C GLU A 22 7.77 19.29 -5.64
N LYS A 23 6.62 19.41 -6.34
CA LYS A 23 6.29 20.61 -7.14
C LYS A 23 6.25 21.89 -6.31
N ILE A 24 5.59 21.85 -5.14
CA ILE A 24 5.53 23.00 -4.23
C ILE A 24 6.94 23.40 -3.78
N ALA A 25 7.77 22.43 -3.42
CA ALA A 25 9.15 22.69 -2.98
C ALA A 25 10.00 23.30 -4.10
N GLU A 26 9.82 22.86 -5.34
CA GLU A 26 10.53 23.41 -6.51
C GLU A 26 10.06 24.84 -6.85
N LEU A 27 8.73 25.05 -6.92
CA LEU A 27 8.14 26.36 -7.21
C LEU A 27 8.47 27.40 -6.14
N LYS A 28 8.54 27.00 -4.86
CA LYS A 28 8.98 27.90 -3.78
C LYS A 28 10.41 28.40 -3.99
N LYS A 29 11.34 27.54 -4.47
CA LYS A 29 12.72 27.95 -4.80
C LYS A 29 12.75 28.99 -5.93
N GLN A 30 11.75 28.96 -6.82
CA GLN A 30 11.61 29.90 -7.93
C GLN A 30 10.77 31.16 -7.58
N GLY A 31 10.29 31.25 -6.33
CA GLY A 31 9.40 32.36 -5.89
C GLY A 31 8.00 32.30 -6.50
N LYS A 32 7.60 31.14 -7.03
CA LYS A 32 6.29 30.91 -7.67
C LYS A 32 5.36 30.15 -6.73
N ARG A 33 4.06 30.23 -6.98
CA ARG A 33 3.03 29.42 -6.33
C ARG A 33 2.55 28.33 -7.26
N ILE A 34 2.14 27.19 -6.70
CA ILE A 34 1.50 26.11 -7.45
C ILE A 34 0.09 26.55 -7.88
N ASP A 35 -0.35 26.13 -9.07
CA ASP A 35 -1.73 26.28 -9.49
C ASP A 35 -2.62 25.36 -8.66
N PRO A 36 -3.73 25.85 -8.06
CA PRO A 36 -4.66 25.00 -7.31
C PRO A 36 -5.17 23.78 -8.09
N SER A 37 -5.29 23.86 -9.39
CA SER A 37 -5.72 22.75 -10.26
C SER A 37 -4.67 21.62 -10.38
N GLU A 38 -3.42 21.89 -10.05
CA GLU A 38 -2.33 20.91 -10.07
C GLU A 38 -2.12 20.21 -8.71
N ILE A 39 -2.89 20.62 -7.70
CA ILE A 39 -2.78 20.02 -6.36
C ILE A 39 -3.54 18.71 -6.32
N THR A 40 -2.83 17.62 -6.12
CA THR A 40 -3.40 16.28 -5.92
C THR A 40 -3.20 15.79 -4.49
N GLY A 41 -4.12 14.95 -4.03
CA GLY A 41 -3.98 14.25 -2.75
C GLY A 41 -3.22 12.95 -2.88
N MET A 42 -2.90 12.32 -1.75
CA MET A 42 -2.29 10.99 -1.76
C MET A 42 -3.20 10.00 -2.50
N SER A 43 -2.61 9.17 -3.36
CA SER A 43 -3.32 8.08 -4.02
C SER A 43 -3.45 6.85 -3.10
N LYS A 44 -4.31 5.90 -3.46
CA LYS A 44 -4.38 4.59 -2.77
C LYS A 44 -3.01 3.92 -2.69
N GLU A 45 -2.26 3.94 -3.77
CA GLU A 45 -0.92 3.35 -3.86
C GLU A 45 0.07 4.03 -2.90
N GLU A 46 0.06 5.35 -2.86
CA GLU A 46 0.91 6.12 -1.94
C GLU A 46 0.57 5.79 -0.48
N ILE A 47 -0.72 5.78 -0.12
CA ILE A 47 -1.15 5.44 1.23
C ILE A 47 -0.72 4.02 1.59
N LEU A 48 -0.96 3.03 0.73
CA LEU A 48 -0.56 1.65 0.97
C LEU A 48 0.95 1.51 1.12
N SER A 49 1.74 2.16 0.26
CA SER A 49 3.20 2.11 0.32
C SER A 49 3.79 2.77 1.57
N TYR A 50 3.03 3.67 2.20
CA TYR A 50 3.45 4.31 3.44
C TYR A 50 3.31 3.39 4.66
N PHE A 51 2.31 2.49 4.66
CA PHE A 51 2.01 1.61 5.79
C PHE A 51 2.51 0.18 5.62
N TYR A 52 2.81 -0.24 4.40
CA TYR A 52 3.22 -1.62 4.11
C TYR A 52 4.53 -1.66 3.34
N ASP A 53 5.35 -2.61 3.70
CA ASP A 53 6.44 -3.03 2.81
C ASP A 53 5.87 -3.71 1.57
N ILE A 54 6.62 -3.65 0.48
CA ILE A 54 6.20 -4.20 -0.80
C ILE A 54 7.04 -5.42 -1.14
N ASP A 55 6.37 -6.54 -1.40
CA ASP A 55 6.98 -7.77 -1.92
C ASP A 55 6.87 -7.76 -3.44
N HIS A 56 8.01 -7.72 -4.09
CA HIS A 56 8.08 -7.84 -5.56
C HIS A 56 8.13 -9.30 -5.96
N VAL A 57 7.19 -9.76 -6.80
CA VAL A 57 7.11 -11.12 -7.28
C VAL A 57 7.15 -11.16 -8.80
N GLU A 58 7.89 -12.13 -9.35
CA GLU A 58 8.12 -12.28 -10.78
C GLU A 58 7.62 -13.64 -11.27
N LYS A 59 6.83 -13.66 -12.35
CA LYS A 59 6.35 -14.90 -12.99
C LYS A 59 7.45 -15.56 -13.80
N LEU A 60 7.81 -16.76 -13.40
CA LEU A 60 8.71 -17.66 -14.12
C LEU A 60 7.92 -18.79 -14.78
N LYS A 61 8.60 -19.62 -15.58
CA LYS A 61 7.98 -20.79 -16.23
C LYS A 61 7.40 -21.82 -15.27
N LYS A 62 7.94 -21.91 -14.03
CA LYS A 62 7.57 -22.91 -13.04
C LYS A 62 6.79 -22.37 -11.84
N GLY A 63 6.41 -21.10 -11.85
CA GLY A 63 5.70 -20.46 -10.73
C GLY A 63 6.13 -19.02 -10.56
N TRP A 64 5.97 -18.49 -9.36
CA TRP A 64 6.35 -17.13 -9.01
C TRP A 64 7.62 -17.13 -8.14
N LYS A 65 8.52 -16.23 -8.49
CA LYS A 65 9.74 -15.96 -7.72
C LYS A 65 9.42 -14.91 -6.65
N VAL A 66 9.71 -15.25 -5.40
CA VAL A 66 9.53 -14.38 -4.24
C VAL A 66 10.88 -14.18 -3.56
N ALA A 67 11.18 -12.95 -3.13
CA ALA A 67 12.41 -12.67 -2.39
C ALA A 67 12.42 -13.40 -1.04
N PHE A 68 13.57 -13.91 -0.64
CA PHE A 68 13.74 -14.59 0.65
C PHE A 68 14.33 -13.63 1.68
N GLU A 69 13.53 -13.23 2.66
CA GLU A 69 13.95 -12.35 3.75
C GLU A 69 13.96 -13.10 5.08
N PRO A 70 15.13 -13.36 5.69
CA PRO A 70 15.23 -14.13 6.93
C PRO A 70 14.44 -13.56 8.10
N ALA A 71 14.31 -12.24 8.18
CA ALA A 71 13.58 -11.57 9.25
C ALA A 71 12.07 -11.88 9.23
N ARG A 72 11.49 -12.00 8.02
CA ARG A 72 10.06 -12.22 7.80
C ARG A 72 9.63 -13.67 7.97
N VAL A 73 10.55 -14.61 7.81
CA VAL A 73 10.27 -16.06 7.87
C VAL A 73 10.56 -16.69 9.23
N LYS A 74 10.80 -15.86 10.26
CA LYS A 74 11.08 -16.31 11.62
C LYS A 74 9.92 -17.12 12.20
N GLY A 75 10.16 -18.41 12.46
CA GLY A 75 9.19 -19.29 13.10
C GLY A 75 8.09 -19.80 12.17
N VAL A 76 8.12 -19.42 10.90
CA VAL A 76 7.17 -19.85 9.88
C VAL A 76 7.37 -21.33 9.56
N LYS A 77 6.26 -22.04 9.35
CA LYS A 77 6.22 -23.38 8.75
C LYS A 77 5.59 -23.22 7.38
N PHE A 78 6.35 -23.54 6.35
CA PHE A 78 5.81 -23.52 4.99
C PHE A 78 5.05 -24.82 4.73
N PRO A 79 3.82 -24.76 4.16
CA PRO A 79 3.05 -25.94 3.80
C PRO A 79 3.55 -26.63 2.53
N PHE A 80 4.66 -26.14 1.98
CA PHE A 80 5.32 -26.63 0.76
C PHE A 80 6.84 -26.63 0.94
N ASP A 81 7.54 -27.37 0.08
CA ASP A 81 9.01 -27.36 0.04
C ASP A 81 9.52 -26.01 -0.52
N LEU A 82 10.45 -25.37 0.20
CA LEU A 82 11.13 -24.19 -0.34
C LEU A 82 12.10 -24.61 -1.44
N VAL A 83 11.80 -24.20 -2.65
CA VAL A 83 12.62 -24.43 -3.83
C VAL A 83 13.35 -23.15 -4.18
N ASP A 84 14.65 -23.16 -4.25
CA ASP A 84 15.44 -22.03 -4.70
C ASP A 84 15.09 -21.68 -6.16
N ALA A 85 14.74 -20.41 -6.40
CA ALA A 85 14.29 -19.95 -7.71
C ALA A 85 15.39 -20.00 -8.78
N ASP A 86 16.65 -19.88 -8.40
CA ASP A 86 17.78 -19.83 -9.34
C ASP A 86 18.31 -21.25 -9.66
N THR A 87 18.38 -22.14 -8.65
CA THR A 87 18.94 -23.49 -8.82
C THR A 87 17.90 -24.58 -9.02
N ASN A 88 16.61 -24.29 -8.78
CA ASN A 88 15.50 -25.25 -8.77
C ASN A 88 15.70 -26.44 -7.81
N LYS A 89 16.47 -26.28 -6.74
CA LYS A 89 16.71 -27.31 -5.72
C LYS A 89 15.87 -27.02 -4.48
N VAL A 90 15.37 -28.10 -3.85
CA VAL A 90 14.73 -27.99 -2.54
C VAL A 90 15.81 -27.62 -1.51
N VAL A 91 15.60 -26.50 -0.82
CA VAL A 91 16.52 -25.97 0.20
C VAL A 91 15.97 -26.12 1.61
N TRP A 92 14.64 -26.28 1.74
CA TRP A 92 13.96 -26.51 3.01
C TRP A 92 12.70 -27.34 2.79
N GLU A 93 12.47 -28.36 3.62
CA GLU A 93 11.34 -29.26 3.49
C GLU A 93 10.09 -28.66 4.15
N LYS A 94 8.92 -28.99 3.58
CA LYS A 94 7.61 -28.59 4.09
C LYS A 94 7.41 -28.93 5.57
N ASP A 95 6.55 -28.19 6.24
CA ASP A 95 6.12 -28.37 7.62
C ASP A 95 7.24 -28.30 8.67
N LYS A 96 8.49 -28.11 8.27
CA LYS A 96 9.61 -27.84 9.17
C LYS A 96 9.63 -26.38 9.59
N LYS A 97 9.70 -26.13 10.90
CA LYS A 97 9.79 -24.77 11.44
C LYS A 97 11.12 -24.13 11.07
N LEU A 98 11.06 -23.02 10.34
CA LEU A 98 12.24 -22.25 9.97
C LEU A 98 12.62 -21.30 11.12
N THR A 99 13.77 -21.56 11.75
CA THR A 99 14.33 -20.69 12.79
C THR A 99 15.15 -19.56 12.17
N VAL A 100 15.36 -18.46 12.90
CA VAL A 100 16.22 -17.35 12.45
C VAL A 100 17.61 -17.87 12.03
N ARG A 101 18.21 -18.76 12.86
CA ARG A 101 19.52 -19.33 12.57
C ARG A 101 19.52 -20.16 11.29
N SER A 102 18.43 -20.94 11.05
CA SER A 102 18.30 -21.73 9.83
C SER A 102 18.07 -20.87 8.61
N ALA A 103 17.23 -19.82 8.72
CA ALA A 103 17.02 -18.86 7.65
C ALA A 103 18.31 -18.13 7.27
N GLN A 104 19.09 -17.68 8.26
CA GLN A 104 20.39 -17.06 7.99
C GLN A 104 21.36 -18.00 7.28
N LYS A 105 21.41 -19.27 7.69
CA LYS A 105 22.24 -20.28 7.01
C LYS A 105 21.85 -20.52 5.56
N LEU A 106 20.56 -20.37 5.21
CA LEU A 106 20.11 -20.45 3.81
C LEU A 106 20.63 -19.27 2.99
N VAL A 107 20.57 -18.06 3.55
CA VAL A 107 21.15 -16.85 2.92
C VAL A 107 22.67 -17.00 2.76
N ASP A 108 23.37 -17.46 3.78
CA ASP A 108 24.82 -17.70 3.74
C ASP A 108 25.21 -18.72 2.66
N LYS A 109 24.30 -19.65 2.33
CA LYS A 109 24.44 -20.62 1.22
C LYS A 109 24.04 -20.04 -0.14
N GLY A 110 23.63 -18.79 -0.19
CA GLY A 110 23.31 -18.09 -1.44
C GLY A 110 21.82 -18.01 -1.79
N LEU A 111 20.91 -18.45 -0.93
CA LEU A 111 19.47 -18.33 -1.19
C LEU A 111 19.05 -16.86 -1.19
N LYS A 112 18.54 -16.38 -2.31
CA LYS A 112 18.04 -15.00 -2.51
C LYS A 112 16.54 -14.98 -2.70
N SER A 113 15.98 -16.02 -3.31
CA SER A 113 14.58 -16.09 -3.67
C SER A 113 14.12 -17.55 -3.75
N PHE A 114 12.82 -17.76 -3.62
CA PHE A 114 12.21 -19.08 -3.72
C PHE A 114 11.01 -19.09 -4.66
N LEU A 115 10.68 -20.27 -5.17
CA LEU A 115 9.54 -20.48 -6.07
C LEU A 115 8.30 -20.84 -5.27
N VAL A 116 7.17 -20.28 -5.69
CA VAL A 116 5.84 -20.59 -5.19
C VAL A 116 4.87 -20.79 -6.34
N ASP A 117 3.79 -21.51 -6.09
CA ASP A 117 2.69 -21.68 -7.01
C ASP A 117 1.65 -20.54 -6.87
N ASP A 118 0.62 -20.56 -7.72
CA ASP A 118 -0.46 -19.58 -7.70
C ASP A 118 -1.24 -19.61 -6.36
N ASN A 119 -1.30 -20.77 -5.66
CA ASN A 119 -1.99 -20.91 -4.37
C ASN A 119 -1.37 -20.04 -3.27
N TYR A 120 -0.06 -19.81 -3.34
CA TYR A 120 0.63 -18.93 -2.40
C TYR A 120 0.19 -17.46 -2.51
N LEU A 121 -0.28 -17.05 -3.68
CA LEU A 121 -0.69 -15.68 -3.94
C LEU A 121 -2.14 -15.40 -3.55
N TYR A 122 -2.98 -16.43 -3.42
CA TYR A 122 -4.38 -16.24 -3.01
C TYR A 122 -4.47 -15.56 -1.64
N GLY A 123 -5.36 -14.58 -1.53
CA GLY A 123 -5.55 -13.79 -0.31
C GLY A 123 -4.46 -12.75 -0.04
N LYS A 124 -3.48 -12.57 -0.94
CA LYS A 124 -2.54 -11.43 -0.89
C LYS A 124 -3.15 -10.23 -1.62
N PHE A 125 -2.63 -9.05 -1.30
CA PHE A 125 -3.17 -7.80 -1.80
C PHE A 125 -2.17 -7.08 -2.69
N LEU A 126 -2.66 -6.50 -3.77
CA LEU A 126 -1.87 -5.69 -4.69
C LEU A 126 -1.42 -4.39 -4.02
N ALA A 127 -0.16 -4.03 -4.17
CA ALA A 127 0.36 -2.74 -3.71
C ALA A 127 0.08 -1.61 -4.72
N LYS A 128 -0.01 -1.96 -6.02
CA LYS A 128 -0.24 -1.03 -7.13
C LYS A 128 -1.38 -1.52 -8.01
N ALA A 129 -2.02 -0.59 -8.71
CA ALA A 129 -2.98 -0.92 -9.74
C ALA A 129 -2.31 -1.70 -10.88
N LEU A 130 -3.00 -2.70 -11.39
CA LEU A 130 -2.55 -3.48 -12.55
C LEU A 130 -3.17 -2.93 -13.82
N VAL A 131 -2.33 -2.42 -14.68
CA VAL A 131 -2.73 -1.81 -15.94
C VAL A 131 -2.09 -2.59 -17.10
N ILE A 132 -2.90 -2.94 -18.10
CA ILE A 132 -2.39 -3.55 -19.32
C ILE A 132 -1.62 -2.48 -20.11
N ALA A 133 -0.31 -2.63 -20.22
CA ALA A 133 0.57 -1.65 -20.87
C ALA A 133 0.18 -1.30 -22.34
N LYS A 134 -0.50 -2.21 -23.04
CA LYS A 134 -0.90 -2.03 -24.45
C LYS A 134 -2.21 -1.26 -24.63
N THR A 135 -3.17 -1.47 -23.73
CA THR A 135 -4.53 -0.91 -23.84
C THR A 135 -4.78 0.23 -22.87
N GLY A 136 -3.98 0.32 -21.80
CA GLY A 136 -4.24 1.24 -20.69
C GLY A 136 -5.39 0.80 -19.78
N GLU A 137 -5.95 -0.39 -20.00
CA GLU A 137 -7.06 -0.93 -19.22
C GLU A 137 -6.58 -1.34 -17.82
N VAL A 138 -7.30 -0.90 -16.79
CA VAL A 138 -7.06 -1.28 -15.40
C VAL A 138 -7.74 -2.62 -15.13
N ILE A 139 -6.95 -3.65 -14.82
CA ILE A 139 -7.45 -4.99 -14.47
C ILE A 139 -7.89 -5.01 -13.01
N ALA A 140 -7.11 -4.38 -12.14
CA ALA A 140 -7.39 -4.32 -10.71
C ALA A 140 -6.73 -3.08 -10.08
N ASP A 141 -7.40 -2.50 -9.09
CA ASP A 141 -6.89 -1.37 -8.33
C ASP A 141 -5.89 -1.80 -7.27
N ALA A 142 -5.11 -0.82 -6.77
CA ALA A 142 -4.29 -1.00 -5.59
C ALA A 142 -5.15 -1.43 -4.39
N GLY A 143 -4.64 -2.37 -3.61
CA GLY A 143 -5.36 -2.99 -2.49
C GLY A 143 -6.31 -4.12 -2.89
N ALA A 144 -6.46 -4.45 -4.17
CA ALA A 144 -7.29 -5.59 -4.59
C ALA A 144 -6.71 -6.91 -4.07
N GLU A 145 -7.60 -7.81 -3.63
CA GLU A 145 -7.22 -9.15 -3.18
C GLU A 145 -7.04 -10.09 -4.36
N LEU A 146 -5.95 -10.82 -4.37
CA LEU A 146 -5.68 -11.83 -5.38
C LEU A 146 -6.55 -13.07 -5.13
N ASN A 147 -7.46 -13.30 -6.06
CA ASN A 147 -8.31 -14.49 -6.15
C ASN A 147 -8.02 -15.26 -7.45
N GLU A 148 -8.68 -16.39 -7.66
CA GLU A 148 -8.52 -17.22 -8.84
C GLU A 148 -8.86 -16.48 -10.14
N GLU A 149 -9.93 -15.68 -10.12
CA GLU A 149 -10.39 -14.91 -11.28
C GLU A 149 -9.34 -13.85 -11.67
N LEU A 150 -8.84 -13.09 -10.70
CA LEU A 150 -7.84 -12.05 -10.95
C LEU A 150 -6.51 -12.65 -11.40
N LEU A 151 -6.06 -13.78 -10.83
CA LEU A 151 -4.84 -14.44 -11.27
C LEU A 151 -4.98 -15.01 -12.69
N THR A 152 -6.17 -15.48 -13.07
CA THR A 152 -6.45 -15.89 -14.44
C THR A 152 -6.33 -14.71 -15.41
N ALA A 153 -6.95 -13.58 -15.08
CA ALA A 153 -6.85 -12.34 -15.87
C ALA A 153 -5.39 -11.85 -16.01
N ILE A 154 -4.62 -11.90 -14.91
CA ILE A 154 -3.18 -11.56 -14.90
C ILE A 154 -2.39 -12.46 -15.86
N ASN A 155 -2.65 -13.77 -15.84
CA ASN A 155 -1.99 -14.73 -16.72
C ASN A 155 -2.37 -14.53 -18.20
N GLU A 156 -3.64 -14.24 -18.50
CA GLU A 156 -4.12 -13.93 -19.85
C GLU A 156 -3.52 -12.63 -20.39
N ALA A 157 -3.43 -11.60 -19.54
CA ALA A 157 -2.77 -10.34 -19.85
C ALA A 157 -1.24 -10.46 -19.95
N LYS A 158 -0.67 -11.63 -19.61
CA LYS A 158 0.77 -11.92 -19.60
C LYS A 158 1.58 -10.95 -18.74
N ILE A 159 1.00 -10.51 -17.63
CA ILE A 159 1.69 -9.71 -16.62
C ILE A 159 2.69 -10.63 -15.90
N LYS A 160 3.94 -10.21 -15.84
CA LYS A 160 5.03 -11.02 -15.28
C LYS A 160 5.48 -10.57 -13.90
N GLU A 161 5.15 -9.37 -13.52
CA GLU A 161 5.61 -8.74 -12.28
C GLU A 161 4.41 -8.24 -11.50
N LEU A 162 4.40 -8.49 -10.20
CA LEU A 162 3.39 -8.00 -9.28
C LEU A 162 4.08 -7.40 -8.06
N ASP A 163 3.57 -6.26 -7.62
CA ASP A 163 3.92 -5.67 -6.33
C ASP A 163 2.80 -6.01 -5.34
N LEU A 164 3.14 -6.72 -4.27
CA LEU A 164 2.21 -7.19 -3.25
C LEU A 164 2.48 -6.51 -1.91
N LEU A 165 1.43 -6.28 -1.14
CA LEU A 165 1.58 -5.81 0.24
C LEU A 165 2.13 -6.94 1.11
N TYR A 166 3.18 -6.64 1.89
CA TYR A 166 3.63 -7.57 2.93
C TYR A 166 2.65 -7.54 4.11
N ILE A 167 1.90 -8.61 4.27
CA ILE A 167 0.96 -8.82 5.36
C ILE A 167 1.17 -10.24 5.87
N ASP A 168 1.53 -10.38 7.16
CA ASP A 168 1.77 -11.67 7.81
C ASP A 168 0.62 -12.10 8.75
N ASN A 169 -0.38 -11.25 8.94
CA ASN A 169 -1.52 -11.44 9.84
C ASN A 169 -1.15 -11.69 11.32
N VAL A 170 0.10 -11.49 11.69
CA VAL A 170 0.59 -11.61 13.06
C VAL A 170 1.06 -10.26 13.59
N ASN A 171 2.03 -9.65 12.90
CA ASN A 171 2.58 -8.34 13.25
C ASN A 171 2.00 -7.24 12.36
N VAL A 172 1.76 -7.57 11.09
CA VAL A 172 1.22 -6.66 10.07
C VAL A 172 -0.09 -7.23 9.55
N GLY A 173 -1.19 -6.57 9.88
CA GLY A 173 -2.54 -6.94 9.43
C GLY A 173 -3.04 -6.02 8.30
N PRO A 174 -4.10 -6.40 7.59
CA PRO A 174 -4.65 -5.64 6.47
C PRO A 174 -5.50 -4.43 6.90
N TYR A 175 -5.21 -3.80 8.04
CA TYR A 175 -6.10 -2.81 8.66
C TYR A 175 -6.29 -1.56 7.81
N ILE A 176 -5.21 -0.94 7.37
CA ILE A 176 -5.27 0.27 6.52
C ILE A 176 -5.85 -0.08 5.14
N ARG A 177 -5.46 -1.22 4.55
CA ARG A 177 -6.05 -1.71 3.30
C ARG A 177 -7.57 -1.86 3.41
N ASN A 178 -8.07 -2.49 4.47
CA ASN A 178 -9.50 -2.68 4.68
C ASN A 178 -10.22 -1.35 4.94
N THR A 179 -9.55 -0.42 5.60
CA THR A 179 -10.10 0.93 5.83
C THR A 179 -10.20 1.70 4.51
N LEU A 180 -9.20 1.60 3.63
CA LEU A 180 -9.23 2.19 2.28
C LEU A 180 -10.36 1.59 1.43
N GLU A 181 -10.62 0.29 1.53
CA GLU A 181 -11.70 -0.35 0.81
C GLU A 181 -13.09 0.12 1.28
N ALA A 182 -13.22 0.42 2.58
CA ALA A 182 -14.45 0.94 3.16
C ALA A 182 -14.62 2.46 2.93
N ASP A 183 -13.57 3.18 2.59
CA ASP A 183 -13.60 4.60 2.32
C ASP A 183 -14.19 4.87 0.92
N ARG A 184 -15.19 5.73 0.86
CA ARG A 184 -15.86 6.10 -0.39
C ARG A 184 -15.12 7.17 -1.18
N ASN A 185 -14.20 7.87 -0.53
CA ASN A 185 -13.42 8.92 -1.16
C ASN A 185 -12.34 8.32 -2.05
N THR A 186 -12.14 8.92 -3.20
CA THR A 186 -11.15 8.49 -4.20
C THR A 186 -10.10 9.57 -4.48
N ASN A 187 -10.39 10.79 -4.08
CA ASN A 187 -9.54 11.95 -4.33
C ASN A 187 -9.58 12.96 -3.19
N ARG A 188 -8.67 13.94 -3.25
CA ARG A 188 -8.49 14.96 -2.23
C ARG A 188 -9.72 15.85 -2.04
N GLU A 189 -10.36 16.23 -3.12
CA GLU A 189 -11.50 17.15 -3.09
C GLU A 189 -12.72 16.54 -2.38
N GLU A 190 -13.04 15.29 -2.70
CA GLU A 190 -14.09 14.53 -2.02
C GLU A 190 -13.79 14.37 -0.53
N ALA A 191 -12.56 14.01 -0.19
CA ALA A 191 -12.12 13.81 1.19
C ALA A 191 -12.22 15.09 2.02
N LEU A 192 -11.72 16.20 1.50
CA LEU A 192 -11.85 17.52 2.14
C LEU A 192 -13.30 17.93 2.32
N GLY A 193 -14.14 17.68 1.31
CA GLY A 193 -15.58 17.95 1.35
C GLY A 193 -16.28 17.14 2.44
N ASP A 194 -15.92 15.89 2.63
CA ASP A 194 -16.52 15.05 3.66
C ASP A 194 -16.08 15.48 5.07
N ILE A 195 -14.81 15.85 5.25
CA ILE A 195 -14.34 16.45 6.51
C ILE A 195 -15.10 17.73 6.81
N PHE A 196 -15.28 18.60 5.81
CA PHE A 196 -16.02 19.84 5.96
C PHE A 196 -17.48 19.61 6.39
N LYS A 197 -18.20 18.70 5.74
CA LYS A 197 -19.60 18.35 6.07
C LYS A 197 -19.75 17.85 7.51
N VAL A 198 -18.74 17.16 8.05
CA VAL A 198 -18.74 16.71 9.44
C VAL A 198 -18.53 17.86 10.39
N MET A 199 -17.62 18.78 10.08
CA MET A 199 -17.26 19.92 10.93
C MET A 199 -18.27 21.06 10.86
N ARG A 200 -18.89 21.28 9.70
CA ARG A 200 -19.83 22.36 9.41
C ARG A 200 -21.12 21.84 8.75
N PRO A 201 -21.92 21.07 9.48
CA PRO A 201 -23.15 20.50 8.94
C PRO A 201 -24.13 21.58 8.53
N GLY A 202 -24.63 21.49 7.29
CA GLY A 202 -25.62 22.44 6.74
C GLY A 202 -25.03 23.63 5.99
N GLU A 203 -23.71 23.84 6.04
CA GLU A 203 -23.05 24.87 5.25
C GLU A 203 -22.72 24.38 3.83
N PRO A 204 -22.71 25.23 2.81
CA PRO A 204 -22.34 24.86 1.45
C PRO A 204 -20.84 24.50 1.40
N VAL A 205 -20.53 23.37 0.76
CA VAL A 205 -19.17 22.88 0.62
C VAL A 205 -18.48 23.58 -0.53
N THR A 206 -17.38 24.27 -0.25
CA THR A 206 -16.45 24.81 -1.25
C THR A 206 -15.07 24.28 -0.99
N LEU A 207 -14.23 24.12 -2.02
CA LEU A 207 -12.87 23.61 -1.87
C LEU A 207 -12.04 24.51 -0.95
N GLU A 208 -12.13 25.82 -1.13
CA GLU A 208 -11.39 26.81 -0.34
C GLU A 208 -11.74 26.74 1.15
N ALA A 209 -13.05 26.67 1.48
CA ALA A 209 -13.51 26.56 2.87
C ALA A 209 -13.11 25.22 3.49
N SER A 210 -13.17 24.14 2.71
CA SER A 210 -12.76 22.80 3.14
C SER A 210 -11.26 22.73 3.44
N GLU A 211 -10.42 23.30 2.58
CA GLU A 211 -8.99 23.43 2.81
C GLU A 211 -8.65 24.29 4.03
N ALA A 212 -9.34 25.41 4.19
CA ALA A 212 -9.13 26.31 5.33
C ALA A 212 -9.42 25.59 6.66
N ILE A 213 -10.53 24.84 6.73
CA ILE A 213 -10.87 24.05 7.92
C ILE A 213 -9.85 22.94 8.14
N PHE A 214 -9.45 22.21 7.10
CA PHE A 214 -8.47 21.13 7.22
C PHE A 214 -7.12 21.67 7.73
N LYS A 215 -6.62 22.76 7.17
CA LYS A 215 -5.39 23.42 7.64
C LYS A 215 -5.50 23.89 9.08
N MET A 216 -6.62 24.50 9.44
CA MET A 216 -6.87 24.97 10.80
C MET A 216 -6.90 23.82 11.81
N LEU A 217 -7.42 22.65 11.43
CA LEU A 217 -7.53 21.50 12.34
C LEU A 217 -6.21 20.78 12.57
N PHE A 218 -5.36 20.68 11.56
CA PHE A 218 -4.19 19.78 11.60
C PHE A 218 -2.84 20.48 11.48
N PHE A 219 -2.80 21.74 11.00
CA PHE A 219 -1.56 22.44 10.67
C PHE A 219 -1.47 23.86 11.25
N ASP A 220 -2.40 24.27 12.08
CA ASP A 220 -2.37 25.56 12.76
C ASP A 220 -1.85 25.35 14.19
N GLU A 221 -0.61 25.74 14.44
CA GLU A 221 0.09 25.56 15.72
C GLU A 221 -0.60 26.29 16.87
N GLU A 222 -1.28 27.42 16.60
CA GLU A 222 -2.02 28.16 17.61
C GLU A 222 -3.30 27.47 18.06
N ARG A 223 -3.85 26.59 17.22
CA ARG A 223 -5.13 25.92 17.47
C ARG A 223 -5.01 24.44 17.76
N TYR A 224 -3.97 23.80 17.25
CA TYR A 224 -3.77 22.37 17.41
C TYR A 224 -2.27 22.06 17.56
N ASP A 225 -1.86 21.84 18.79
CA ASP A 225 -0.51 21.35 19.10
C ASP A 225 -0.60 20.06 19.92
N LEU A 226 0.08 19.05 19.46
CA LEU A 226 0.24 17.79 20.18
C LEU A 226 1.43 17.93 21.14
N SER A 227 1.23 17.58 22.41
CA SER A 227 2.34 17.42 23.37
C SER A 227 3.36 16.39 22.84
N SER A 228 4.55 16.37 23.42
CA SER A 228 5.59 15.39 23.06
C SER A 228 5.09 13.94 23.16
N VAL A 229 4.19 13.66 24.12
CA VAL A 229 3.54 12.33 24.27
C VAL A 229 2.54 12.06 23.14
N GLY A 230 1.83 13.07 22.67
CA GLY A 230 0.85 12.90 21.58
C GLY A 230 1.48 12.81 20.19
N ARG A 231 2.81 13.04 20.08
CA ARG A 231 3.57 12.93 18.83
C ARG A 231 4.30 11.59 18.66
N VAL A 232 4.19 10.69 19.64
CA VAL A 232 4.84 9.36 19.62
C VAL A 232 4.05 8.35 18.80
#